data_95238689745c9564430464126ee0de8b
#
_entry.id   95238689745c9564430464126ee0de8b
#
_cell.length_a   1.000
_cell.length_b   1.000
_cell.length_c   1.000
_cell.angle_alpha   90.00
_cell.angle_beta   90.00
_cell.angle_gamma   90.00
#
_symmetry.space_group_name_H-M   'P 1'
#
loop_
_entity.id
_entity.type
_entity.pdbx_description
1 polymer ?
#
loop_
_entity_poly.entity_id
_entity_poly.type
_entity_poly.pdbx_seq_one_letter_code
_entity_poly.pdbx_strand_id
1 'polypeptide(L)'
;MQSIVVLADSRRWNSYYQLVFPLYKWSGLLKKHGYNVHITADKNDKRLKMADIAIITSKAFSNGWQNIERRNRQNEEELFTYLKELKKTVKRLVWHDRSATTGSTDFPLIKYVDVFMKNQIMKDLSFYTHDNGAYSVRPWLTDTINLQDHFKKYFPCPDDQLHKIKLGWNLGLLDYRVFLGKKYLSNYFFTNPKFYKSSADRRLDFSFRGAIDYGTSISYQRNKVIELLREITKYKSVLSAEKLDKAAFIKEIAESKVCLSPFGWGEVCYRDFEVFSAGALLFKPSMNYMNTFPDIFIENETYIPFSLEEGDLIEKLTRVLDNYADYIHIAQNGQNLFSTAINDGEAFVKHFLKSIT
;
A
#
# COMPACT_ATOMS: atom_id res chain seq x y z
N MET A 1 -4.25 22.51 -22.12
CA MET A 1 -3.61 21.59 -21.17
C MET A 1 -4.35 21.73 -19.85
N GLN A 2 -4.85 20.63 -19.28
CA GLN A 2 -5.56 20.65 -18.00
C GLN A 2 -4.58 20.73 -16.84
N SER A 3 -4.92 21.49 -15.83
CA SER A 3 -4.10 21.65 -14.62
C SER A 3 -4.55 20.71 -13.51
N ILE A 4 -3.62 19.93 -12.98
CA ILE A 4 -3.81 19.10 -11.78
C ILE A 4 -2.96 19.68 -10.66
N VAL A 5 -3.58 20.06 -9.55
CA VAL A 5 -2.83 20.54 -8.37
C VAL A 5 -3.05 19.57 -7.22
N VAL A 6 -1.96 19.07 -6.66
CA VAL A 6 -1.97 18.06 -5.61
C VAL A 6 -1.49 18.68 -4.30
N LEU A 7 -2.36 18.70 -3.29
CA LEU A 7 -1.97 19.04 -1.93
C LEU A 7 -1.39 17.78 -1.26
N ALA A 8 -0.11 17.77 -1.00
CA ALA A 8 0.60 16.66 -0.38
C ALA A 8 1.55 17.14 0.72
N ASP A 9 1.88 16.28 1.67
CA ASP A 9 2.82 16.60 2.74
C ASP A 9 4.21 16.98 2.18
N SER A 10 4.75 18.11 2.60
CA SER A 10 6.04 18.65 2.15
C SER A 10 7.25 17.97 2.75
N ARG A 11 7.05 17.16 3.78
CA ARG A 11 8.15 16.47 4.46
C ARG A 11 8.78 15.43 3.55
N ARG A 12 9.79 15.86 2.79
CA ARG A 12 10.50 15.07 1.77
C ARG A 12 11.08 13.75 2.26
N TRP A 13 11.07 13.51 3.57
CA TRP A 13 11.72 12.37 4.22
C TRP A 13 10.76 11.30 4.74
N ASN A 14 9.46 11.52 4.61
CA ASN A 14 8.47 10.57 5.11
C ASN A 14 7.85 9.73 3.99
N SER A 15 7.18 8.66 4.40
CA SER A 15 6.45 7.75 3.50
C SER A 15 5.36 8.46 2.68
N TYR A 16 4.89 9.61 3.12
CA TYR A 16 3.82 10.35 2.44
C TYR A 16 4.30 11.05 1.17
N TYR A 17 5.51 11.60 1.19
CA TYR A 17 6.12 12.11 -0.02
C TYR A 17 6.33 11.02 -1.07
N GLN A 18 6.73 9.84 -0.63
CA GLN A 18 6.97 8.73 -1.54
C GLN A 18 5.73 8.35 -2.35
N LEU A 19 4.54 8.46 -1.76
CA LEU A 19 3.31 8.11 -2.47
C LEU A 19 2.94 9.08 -3.61
N VAL A 20 3.46 10.30 -3.66
CA VAL A 20 3.34 11.20 -4.83
C VAL A 20 4.49 11.05 -5.81
N PHE A 21 5.45 10.19 -5.52
CA PHE A 21 6.60 9.91 -6.37
C PHE A 21 6.27 9.60 -7.83
N PRO A 22 5.27 8.74 -8.16
CA PRO A 22 4.94 8.46 -9.53
C PRO A 22 4.55 9.71 -10.33
N LEU A 23 3.90 10.68 -9.69
CA LEU A 23 3.53 11.94 -10.33
C LEU A 23 4.76 12.79 -10.71
N TYR A 24 5.82 12.75 -9.92
CA TYR A 24 7.10 13.36 -10.28
C TYR A 24 7.81 12.58 -11.38
N LYS A 25 7.92 11.25 -11.18
CA LYS A 25 8.64 10.35 -12.09
C LYS A 25 8.10 10.47 -13.52
N TRP A 26 6.80 10.52 -13.67
CA TRP A 26 6.13 10.51 -14.97
C TRP A 26 5.46 11.84 -15.32
N SER A 27 5.91 12.94 -14.72
CA SER A 27 5.38 14.28 -15.01
C SER A 27 5.47 14.66 -16.50
N GLY A 28 6.56 14.26 -17.16
CA GLY A 28 6.73 14.46 -18.61
C GLY A 28 5.73 13.70 -19.46
N LEU A 29 5.36 12.47 -19.07
CA LEU A 29 4.32 11.70 -19.74
C LEU A 29 2.93 12.31 -19.50
N LEU A 30 2.61 12.70 -18.26
CA LEU A 30 1.37 13.41 -17.95
C LEU A 30 1.23 14.66 -18.81
N LYS A 31 2.33 15.41 -19.02
CA LYS A 31 2.34 16.57 -19.90
C LYS A 31 2.06 16.20 -21.36
N LYS A 32 2.62 15.10 -21.87
CA LYS A 32 2.32 14.60 -23.23
C LYS A 32 0.84 14.22 -23.39
N HIS A 33 0.21 13.70 -22.34
CA HIS A 33 -1.22 13.41 -22.28
C HIS A 33 -2.10 14.65 -22.02
N GLY A 34 -1.54 15.85 -22.04
CA GLY A 34 -2.31 17.10 -21.93
C GLY A 34 -2.55 17.58 -20.50
N TYR A 35 -1.84 17.02 -19.50
CA TYR A 35 -2.00 17.38 -18.10
C TYR A 35 -0.72 17.97 -17.52
N ASN A 36 -0.86 19.11 -16.83
CA ASN A 36 0.23 19.73 -16.08
C ASN A 36 0.00 19.51 -14.60
N VAL A 37 0.91 18.77 -13.95
CA VAL A 37 0.80 18.43 -12.53
C VAL A 37 1.68 19.35 -11.69
N HIS A 38 1.08 19.98 -10.68
CA HIS A 38 1.78 20.77 -9.68
C HIS A 38 1.52 20.17 -8.28
N ILE A 39 2.57 19.99 -7.47
CA ILE A 39 2.45 19.45 -6.12
C ILE A 39 2.83 20.56 -5.14
N THR A 40 1.96 20.84 -4.18
CA THR A 40 2.15 21.83 -3.14
C THR A 40 1.90 21.23 -1.76
N ALA A 41 2.54 21.80 -0.76
CA ALA A 41 2.29 21.48 0.65
C ALA A 41 1.49 22.56 1.37
N ASP A 42 1.23 23.66 0.70
CA ASP A 42 0.48 24.77 1.25
C ASP A 42 -1.01 24.65 0.89
N LYS A 43 -1.85 24.45 1.90
CA LYS A 43 -3.31 24.40 1.72
C LYS A 43 -3.92 25.70 1.21
N ASN A 44 -3.18 26.81 1.34
CA ASN A 44 -3.59 28.15 0.87
C ASN A 44 -3.03 28.50 -0.51
N ASP A 45 -2.31 27.60 -1.16
CA ASP A 45 -1.78 27.84 -2.50
C ASP A 45 -2.93 28.17 -3.47
N LYS A 46 -2.86 29.38 -4.05
CA LYS A 46 -3.90 29.89 -4.96
C LYS A 46 -4.15 28.98 -6.16
N ARG A 47 -3.14 28.21 -6.59
CA ARG A 47 -3.25 27.25 -7.68
C ARG A 47 -4.26 26.14 -7.41
N LEU A 48 -4.47 25.75 -6.14
CA LEU A 48 -5.51 24.78 -5.78
C LEU A 48 -6.90 25.25 -6.23
N LYS A 49 -7.22 26.52 -6.03
CA LYS A 49 -8.51 27.11 -6.41
C LYS A 49 -8.64 27.40 -7.92
N MET A 50 -7.52 27.39 -8.64
CA MET A 50 -7.47 27.66 -10.09
C MET A 50 -7.29 26.37 -10.91
N ALA A 51 -7.18 25.22 -10.28
CA ALA A 51 -6.95 23.96 -10.94
C ALA A 51 -8.21 23.45 -11.68
N ASP A 52 -8.02 22.75 -12.79
CA ASP A 52 -9.10 21.95 -13.34
C ASP A 52 -9.41 20.79 -12.41
N ILE A 53 -8.39 20.14 -11.85
CA ILE A 53 -8.52 19.03 -10.91
C ILE A 53 -7.66 19.31 -9.67
N ALA A 54 -8.29 19.37 -8.50
CA ALA A 54 -7.57 19.44 -7.22
C ALA A 54 -7.59 18.07 -6.54
N ILE A 55 -6.42 17.61 -6.11
CA ILE A 55 -6.26 16.35 -5.36
C ILE A 55 -5.77 16.67 -3.95
N ILE A 56 -6.54 16.33 -2.95
CA ILE A 56 -6.18 16.49 -1.54
C ILE A 56 -5.78 15.13 -0.98
N THR A 57 -4.51 14.97 -0.62
CA THR A 57 -4.07 13.72 0.01
C THR A 57 -4.41 13.72 1.50
N SER A 58 -4.88 12.60 2.03
CA SER A 58 -5.44 12.47 3.39
C SER A 58 -4.40 12.88 4.41
N LYS A 59 -3.39 13.20 4.58
CA LYS A 59 -2.47 13.65 5.62
C LYS A 59 -1.80 14.99 5.34
N ALA A 60 -2.15 15.58 4.20
CA ALA A 60 -1.64 16.90 3.84
C ALA A 60 -2.41 18.03 4.53
N PHE A 61 -3.67 17.79 4.84
CA PHE A 61 -4.50 18.74 5.58
C PHE A 61 -4.28 18.57 7.09
N SER A 62 -3.26 19.20 7.61
CA SER A 62 -2.74 18.99 8.97
C SER A 62 -3.51 19.79 10.04
N ASN A 63 -4.79 19.48 10.25
CA ASN A 63 -5.58 20.06 11.32
C ASN A 63 -5.92 19.07 12.46
N GLY A 64 -5.38 17.85 12.41
CA GLY A 64 -5.64 16.78 13.39
C GLY A 64 -6.72 15.79 13.00
N TRP A 65 -7.59 16.10 12.04
CA TRP A 65 -8.68 15.20 11.61
C TRP A 65 -8.19 13.86 11.05
N GLN A 66 -7.00 13.81 10.48
CA GLN A 66 -6.38 12.60 9.94
C GLN A 66 -6.04 11.55 11.01
N ASN A 67 -5.94 11.97 12.26
CA ASN A 67 -5.81 11.04 13.38
C ASN A 67 -7.19 10.84 14.01
N ILE A 68 -7.75 9.64 13.87
CA ILE A 68 -9.10 9.31 14.33
C ILE A 68 -9.30 9.60 15.83
N GLU A 69 -8.24 9.42 16.64
CA GLU A 69 -8.27 9.70 18.08
C GLU A 69 -8.31 11.19 18.40
N ARG A 70 -7.86 12.04 17.47
CA ARG A 70 -7.85 13.51 17.61
C ARG A 70 -8.98 14.18 16.88
N ARG A 71 -9.85 13.42 16.20
CA ARG A 71 -11.02 13.96 15.53
C ARG A 71 -11.95 14.61 16.54
N ASN A 72 -12.36 15.82 16.21
CA ASN A 72 -13.35 16.58 16.96
C ASN A 72 -14.16 17.42 15.98
N ARG A 73 -15.26 18.00 16.48
CA ARG A 73 -16.17 18.79 15.67
C ARG A 73 -15.47 19.97 14.97
N GLN A 74 -14.54 20.62 15.66
CA GLN A 74 -13.86 21.80 15.11
C GLN A 74 -12.99 21.44 13.90
N ASN A 75 -12.13 20.41 14.01
CA ASN A 75 -11.26 20.03 12.90
C ASN A 75 -12.03 19.38 11.75
N GLU A 76 -13.17 18.79 12.02
CA GLU A 76 -14.09 18.26 11.01
C GLU A 76 -14.79 19.38 10.26
N GLU A 77 -15.34 20.36 10.95
CA GLU A 77 -15.98 21.54 10.35
C GLU A 77 -14.98 22.35 9.49
N GLU A 78 -13.73 22.51 9.97
CA GLU A 78 -12.67 23.16 9.20
C GLU A 78 -12.41 22.44 7.87
N LEU A 79 -12.20 21.11 7.93
CA LEU A 79 -11.93 20.31 6.73
C LEU A 79 -13.10 20.33 5.75
N PHE A 80 -14.32 20.09 6.26
CA PHE A 80 -15.52 20.04 5.39
C PHE A 80 -15.81 21.40 4.76
N THR A 81 -15.61 22.48 5.48
CA THR A 81 -15.73 23.85 4.94
C THR A 81 -14.69 24.08 3.84
N TYR A 82 -13.43 23.70 4.10
CA TYR A 82 -12.36 23.82 3.09
C TYR A 82 -12.70 23.04 1.81
N LEU A 83 -13.17 21.79 1.93
CA LEU A 83 -13.54 20.98 0.77
C LEU A 83 -14.72 21.57 0.01
N LYS A 84 -15.76 22.07 0.72
CA LYS A 84 -16.92 22.73 0.10
C LYS A 84 -16.50 23.98 -0.70
N GLU A 85 -15.66 24.82 -0.12
CA GLU A 85 -15.20 26.03 -0.79
C GLU A 85 -14.31 25.71 -2.00
N LEU A 86 -13.40 24.75 -1.86
CA LEU A 86 -12.55 24.33 -2.98
C LEU A 86 -13.38 23.74 -4.13
N LYS A 87 -14.38 22.93 -3.82
CA LYS A 87 -15.27 22.31 -4.81
C LYS A 87 -16.02 23.34 -5.68
N LYS A 88 -16.30 24.54 -5.17
CA LYS A 88 -16.95 25.62 -5.95
C LYS A 88 -16.05 26.20 -7.04
N THR A 89 -14.73 26.02 -6.92
CA THR A 89 -13.75 26.68 -7.77
C THR A 89 -13.06 25.74 -8.77
N VAL A 90 -13.07 24.44 -8.52
CA VAL A 90 -12.43 23.42 -9.38
C VAL A 90 -13.47 22.63 -10.16
N LYS A 91 -13.10 22.11 -11.34
CA LYS A 91 -13.99 21.25 -12.11
C LYS A 91 -14.17 19.90 -11.46
N ARG A 92 -13.13 19.40 -10.78
CA ARG A 92 -13.14 18.12 -10.08
C ARG A 92 -12.31 18.17 -8.81
N LEU A 93 -12.87 17.69 -7.72
CA LEU A 93 -12.20 17.57 -6.43
C LEU A 93 -12.01 16.09 -6.08
N VAL A 94 -10.77 15.67 -5.87
CA VAL A 94 -10.37 14.32 -5.52
C VAL A 94 -9.84 14.28 -4.10
N TRP A 95 -10.37 13.38 -3.27
CA TRP A 95 -9.72 12.97 -2.03
C TRP A 95 -8.90 11.72 -2.26
N HIS A 96 -7.61 11.77 -1.96
CA HIS A 96 -6.76 10.59 -2.01
C HIS A 96 -6.53 10.06 -0.60
N ASP A 97 -7.35 9.10 -0.19
CA ASP A 97 -7.16 8.36 1.06
C ASP A 97 -5.93 7.46 0.94
N ARG A 98 -4.94 7.78 1.74
CA ARG A 98 -3.63 7.12 1.75
C ARG A 98 -3.48 6.18 2.95
N SER A 99 -4.58 5.68 3.48
CA SER A 99 -4.55 4.64 4.50
C SER A 99 -3.85 3.38 3.95
N ALA A 100 -3.14 2.70 4.84
CA ALA A 100 -2.39 1.50 4.46
C ALA A 100 -3.30 0.30 4.19
N THR A 101 -4.55 0.35 4.62
CA THR A 101 -5.54 -0.73 4.53
C THR A 101 -6.58 -0.45 3.45
N THR A 102 -7.26 -1.51 2.98
CA THR A 102 -8.47 -1.39 2.13
C THR A 102 -9.59 -0.62 2.83
N GLY A 103 -9.74 -0.74 4.16
CA GLY A 103 -10.69 0.05 4.93
C GLY A 103 -10.38 1.55 4.92
N SER A 104 -11.30 2.37 5.40
CA SER A 104 -11.13 3.82 5.50
C SER A 104 -11.81 4.38 6.73
N THR A 105 -11.16 5.36 7.34
CA THR A 105 -11.76 6.21 8.37
C THR A 105 -12.25 7.55 7.79
N ASP A 106 -12.11 7.75 6.47
CA ASP A 106 -12.31 9.05 5.82
C ASP A 106 -13.66 9.16 5.09
N PHE A 107 -14.48 8.11 5.07
CA PHE A 107 -15.79 8.14 4.41
C PHE A 107 -16.75 9.27 4.86
N PRO A 108 -16.68 9.81 6.07
CA PRO A 108 -17.51 10.97 6.43
C PRO A 108 -17.36 12.18 5.50
N LEU A 109 -16.22 12.33 4.81
CA LEU A 109 -16.01 13.43 3.86
C LEU A 109 -16.42 13.11 2.41
N ILE A 110 -16.74 11.86 2.05
CA ILE A 110 -16.94 11.43 0.66
C ILE A 110 -18.01 12.24 -0.10
N LYS A 111 -19.02 12.73 0.61
CA LYS A 111 -20.06 13.58 0.02
C LYS A 111 -19.56 14.94 -0.47
N TYR A 112 -18.41 15.39 0.00
CA TYR A 112 -17.84 16.70 -0.35
C TYR A 112 -16.87 16.65 -1.53
N VAL A 113 -16.58 15.46 -2.07
CA VAL A 113 -15.66 15.27 -3.18
C VAL A 113 -16.34 14.59 -4.36
N ASP A 114 -15.75 14.67 -5.54
CA ASP A 114 -16.23 13.99 -6.75
C ASP A 114 -15.66 12.59 -6.87
N VAL A 115 -14.42 12.41 -6.41
CA VAL A 115 -13.71 11.13 -6.42
C VAL A 115 -13.09 10.89 -5.05
N PHE A 116 -13.24 9.67 -4.56
CA PHE A 116 -12.58 9.15 -3.37
C PHE A 116 -11.61 8.06 -3.79
N MET A 117 -10.34 8.43 -3.95
CA MET A 117 -9.30 7.53 -4.44
C MET A 117 -8.59 6.86 -3.27
N LYS A 118 -8.32 5.55 -3.37
CA LYS A 118 -7.60 4.75 -2.37
C LYS A 118 -6.42 4.01 -3.00
N ASN A 119 -5.40 3.71 -2.20
CA ASN A 119 -4.22 2.95 -2.66
C ASN A 119 -4.56 1.52 -3.09
N GLN A 120 -5.51 0.90 -2.43
CA GLN A 120 -6.14 -0.39 -2.75
C GLN A 120 -7.60 -0.37 -2.33
N ILE A 121 -8.43 -1.16 -2.99
CA ILE A 121 -9.88 -1.23 -2.72
C ILE A 121 -10.35 -2.67 -2.66
N MET A 122 -11.46 -2.91 -1.96
CA MET A 122 -12.16 -4.19 -2.03
C MET A 122 -12.70 -4.42 -3.45
N LYS A 123 -12.68 -5.67 -3.93
CA LYS A 123 -13.33 -6.03 -5.21
C LYS A 123 -14.83 -5.82 -5.13
N ASP A 124 -15.43 -6.26 -4.04
CA ASP A 124 -16.83 -6.00 -3.72
C ASP A 124 -16.92 -4.72 -2.89
N LEU A 125 -17.34 -3.62 -3.51
CA LEU A 125 -17.46 -2.33 -2.84
C LEU A 125 -18.58 -2.30 -1.79
N SER A 126 -19.53 -3.26 -1.80
CA SER A 126 -20.60 -3.33 -0.80
C SER A 126 -20.06 -3.52 0.61
N PHE A 127 -18.88 -4.11 0.77
CA PHE A 127 -18.21 -4.19 2.08
C PHE A 127 -18.00 -2.84 2.75
N TYR A 128 -17.90 -1.76 1.98
CA TYR A 128 -17.72 -0.42 2.55
C TYR A 128 -18.98 0.15 3.20
N THR A 129 -20.15 -0.42 2.94
CA THR A 129 -21.42 0.04 3.50
C THR A 129 -21.77 -0.63 4.82
N HIS A 130 -21.09 -1.72 5.17
CA HIS A 130 -21.37 -2.46 6.39
C HIS A 130 -20.92 -1.68 7.63
N ASP A 131 -21.80 -1.56 8.60
CA ASP A 131 -21.47 -1.09 9.94
C ASP A 131 -20.99 -2.28 10.79
N ASN A 132 -19.71 -2.55 10.73
CA ASN A 132 -19.08 -3.63 11.49
C ASN A 132 -18.74 -3.21 12.92
N GLY A 133 -19.58 -2.44 13.57
CA GLY A 133 -19.39 -2.02 14.94
C GLY A 133 -18.21 -1.08 15.15
N ALA A 134 -17.71 -0.46 14.08
CA ALA A 134 -16.76 0.63 14.10
C ALA A 134 -15.33 0.32 14.62
N TYR A 135 -14.92 -0.94 14.72
CA TYR A 135 -13.69 -1.27 15.43
C TYR A 135 -12.53 -1.75 14.57
N SER A 136 -12.78 -2.14 13.32
CA SER A 136 -11.72 -2.65 12.46
C SER A 136 -11.71 -2.03 11.08
N VAL A 137 -10.52 -1.67 10.62
CA VAL A 137 -10.30 -1.35 9.21
C VAL A 137 -10.27 -2.61 8.34
N ARG A 138 -10.37 -3.79 8.95
CA ARG A 138 -10.44 -5.12 8.34
C ARG A 138 -11.53 -5.94 9.02
N PRO A 139 -12.78 -5.58 8.83
CA PRO A 139 -13.89 -6.23 9.52
C PRO A 139 -13.91 -7.75 9.30
N TRP A 140 -13.64 -8.21 8.07
CA TRP A 140 -13.59 -9.64 7.75
C TRP A 140 -12.58 -10.41 8.61
N LEU A 141 -11.42 -9.82 8.95
CA LEU A 141 -10.43 -10.48 9.78
C LEU A 141 -10.88 -10.53 11.23
N THR A 142 -11.44 -9.44 11.74
CA THR A 142 -11.93 -9.37 13.12
C THR A 142 -13.17 -10.21 13.34
N ASP A 143 -14.07 -10.28 12.37
CA ASP A 143 -15.26 -11.12 12.43
C ASP A 143 -14.88 -12.61 12.45
N THR A 144 -13.94 -13.01 11.59
CA THR A 144 -13.48 -14.40 11.49
C THR A 144 -12.80 -14.89 12.76
N ILE A 145 -12.00 -14.06 13.40
CA ILE A 145 -11.21 -14.43 14.58
C ILE A 145 -11.73 -13.82 15.88
N ASN A 146 -12.88 -13.17 15.85
CA ASN A 146 -13.52 -12.49 16.98
C ASN A 146 -12.57 -11.56 17.76
N LEU A 147 -11.70 -10.85 17.05
CA LEU A 147 -10.78 -9.86 17.63
C LEU A 147 -11.37 -8.46 17.48
N GLN A 148 -11.30 -7.70 18.55
CA GLN A 148 -11.65 -6.29 18.53
C GLN A 148 -10.40 -5.43 18.42
N ASP A 149 -10.25 -4.71 17.30
CA ASP A 149 -9.22 -3.69 17.15
C ASP A 149 -9.69 -2.40 17.81
N HIS A 150 -9.30 -2.19 19.04
CA HIS A 150 -9.70 -1.03 19.84
C HIS A 150 -9.23 0.33 19.32
N PHE A 151 -8.35 0.35 18.31
CA PHE A 151 -7.60 1.54 17.95
C PHE A 151 -8.22 2.40 16.84
N LYS A 152 -9.23 1.92 16.09
CA LYS A 152 -9.74 2.71 14.96
C LYS A 152 -11.23 2.51 14.74
N LYS A 153 -11.96 3.60 14.84
CA LYS A 153 -13.34 3.65 14.36
C LYS A 153 -13.36 3.50 12.85
N TYR A 154 -14.20 2.63 12.38
CA TYR A 154 -14.56 2.49 10.99
C TYR A 154 -15.87 3.26 10.77
N PHE A 155 -15.99 3.96 9.64
CA PHE A 155 -17.20 4.64 9.24
C PHE A 155 -17.68 4.03 7.94
N PRO A 156 -18.94 3.52 7.87
CA PRO A 156 -19.46 2.99 6.62
C PRO A 156 -19.53 4.10 5.55
N CYS A 157 -19.31 3.68 4.31
CA CYS A 157 -19.58 4.54 3.16
C CYS A 157 -21.08 4.55 2.90
N PRO A 158 -21.73 5.71 2.70
CA PRO A 158 -23.11 5.75 2.24
C PRO A 158 -23.26 5.02 0.90
N ASP A 159 -24.30 4.21 0.73
CA ASP A 159 -24.55 3.40 -0.47
C ASP A 159 -24.53 4.23 -1.76
N ASP A 160 -25.17 5.39 -1.73
CA ASP A 160 -25.26 6.33 -2.86
C ASP A 160 -23.89 6.94 -3.25
N GLN A 161 -22.85 6.77 -2.42
CA GLN A 161 -21.52 7.34 -2.63
C GLN A 161 -20.49 6.31 -3.09
N LEU A 162 -20.80 5.01 -3.12
CA LEU A 162 -19.86 3.94 -3.52
C LEU A 162 -19.24 4.18 -4.90
N HIS A 163 -20.01 4.74 -5.83
CA HIS A 163 -19.55 5.04 -7.19
C HIS A 163 -18.35 5.99 -7.26
N LYS A 164 -18.10 6.78 -6.21
CA LYS A 164 -16.97 7.70 -6.11
C LYS A 164 -15.67 7.01 -5.73
N ILE A 165 -15.72 5.79 -5.18
CA ILE A 165 -14.53 5.06 -4.78
C ILE A 165 -13.79 4.60 -6.02
N LYS A 166 -12.53 5.01 -6.14
CA LYS A 166 -11.65 4.67 -7.27
C LYS A 166 -10.33 4.10 -6.77
N LEU A 167 -9.79 3.16 -7.53
CA LEU A 167 -8.47 2.61 -7.28
C LEU A 167 -7.39 3.63 -7.70
N GLY A 168 -6.55 4.04 -6.78
CA GLY A 168 -5.33 4.79 -7.03
C GLY A 168 -4.14 3.86 -7.29
N TRP A 169 -3.02 4.11 -6.62
CA TRP A 169 -1.84 3.26 -6.73
C TRP A 169 -1.29 2.89 -5.34
N ASN A 170 -0.70 1.72 -5.26
CA ASN A 170 -0.17 1.18 -4.01
C ASN A 170 1.32 1.49 -3.80
N LEU A 171 1.88 0.92 -2.74
CA LEU A 171 3.27 1.09 -2.34
C LEU A 171 4.29 0.55 -3.38
N GLY A 172 3.86 -0.24 -4.37
CA GLY A 172 4.74 -0.78 -5.43
C GLY A 172 5.39 0.30 -6.29
N LEU A 173 4.75 1.45 -6.42
CA LEU A 173 5.27 2.56 -7.22
C LEU A 173 6.09 3.58 -6.41
N LEU A 174 6.56 3.20 -5.22
CA LEU A 174 7.46 4.04 -4.44
C LEU A 174 8.89 4.03 -4.98
N ASP A 175 9.71 4.87 -4.37
CA ASP A 175 11.14 4.89 -4.64
C ASP A 175 11.88 3.80 -3.83
N TYR A 176 12.16 2.68 -4.46
CA TYR A 176 12.90 1.55 -3.87
C TYR A 176 14.43 1.64 -4.09
N ARG A 177 14.93 2.73 -4.67
CA ARG A 177 16.35 2.88 -4.88
C ARG A 177 17.06 3.08 -3.54
N VAL A 178 18.15 2.36 -3.38
CA VAL A 178 19.05 2.52 -2.22
C VAL A 178 20.22 3.39 -2.66
N PHE A 179 20.21 4.67 -2.27
CA PHE A 179 21.34 5.55 -2.53
C PHE A 179 21.68 6.40 -1.30
N LEU A 180 22.86 6.21 -0.73
CA LEU A 180 23.54 7.02 0.30
C LEU A 180 22.64 7.65 1.39
N GLY A 181 21.55 7.03 1.75
CA GLY A 181 20.64 7.50 2.79
C GLY A 181 19.91 8.81 2.50
N LYS A 182 20.08 9.42 1.31
CA LYS A 182 19.44 10.67 0.92
C LYS A 182 18.62 10.51 -0.36
N LYS A 183 17.35 10.77 -0.25
CA LYS A 183 16.38 10.68 -1.36
C LYS A 183 16.24 12.05 -2.02
N TYR A 184 17.08 12.36 -2.98
CA TYR A 184 16.93 13.57 -3.77
C TYR A 184 16.10 13.32 -5.02
N LEU A 185 15.21 14.23 -5.37
CA LEU A 185 14.42 14.17 -6.62
C LEU A 185 15.30 14.01 -7.86
N SER A 186 16.48 14.64 -7.88
CA SER A 186 17.45 14.54 -8.98
C SER A 186 17.97 13.11 -9.22
N ASN A 187 17.90 12.22 -8.22
CA ASN A 187 18.38 10.85 -8.37
C ASN A 187 17.37 9.93 -9.09
N TYR A 188 16.15 10.38 -9.35
CA TYR A 188 15.14 9.61 -10.03
C TYR A 188 15.51 9.19 -11.45
N PHE A 189 16.36 9.96 -12.10
CA PHE A 189 16.73 9.75 -13.48
C PHE A 189 17.95 8.84 -13.67
N PHE A 190 18.70 8.55 -12.59
CA PHE A 190 20.04 7.98 -12.73
C PHE A 190 20.25 6.60 -12.11
N THR A 191 19.33 6.12 -11.28
CA THR A 191 19.51 4.79 -10.64
C THR A 191 18.20 4.00 -10.62
N ASN A 192 18.27 2.76 -11.06
CA ASN A 192 17.18 1.79 -10.91
C ASN A 192 17.26 1.06 -9.56
N PRO A 193 16.16 0.53 -9.02
CA PRO A 193 16.20 -0.41 -7.92
C PRO A 193 17.13 -1.59 -8.26
N LYS A 194 17.83 -2.08 -7.26
CA LYS A 194 18.67 -3.29 -7.44
C LYS A 194 17.77 -4.51 -7.36
N PHE A 195 17.86 -5.37 -8.36
CA PHE A 195 17.23 -6.69 -8.39
C PHE A 195 18.26 -7.78 -8.19
N TYR A 196 17.95 -8.75 -7.33
CA TYR A 196 18.80 -9.90 -7.07
C TYR A 196 18.24 -11.11 -7.81
N LYS A 197 19.14 -11.93 -8.38
CA LYS A 197 18.71 -13.13 -9.12
C LYS A 197 18.03 -14.14 -8.19
N SER A 198 16.88 -14.66 -8.61
CA SER A 198 16.25 -15.82 -7.97
C SER A 198 17.16 -17.05 -8.20
N SER A 199 17.41 -17.83 -7.14
CA SER A 199 18.28 -19.01 -7.18
C SER A 199 17.75 -20.08 -6.23
N ALA A 200 17.97 -21.35 -6.59
CA ALA A 200 17.72 -22.48 -5.69
C ALA A 200 18.76 -22.56 -4.56
N ASP A 201 19.98 -22.08 -4.82
CA ASP A 201 21.13 -22.16 -3.90
C ASP A 201 21.15 -20.97 -2.92
N ARG A 202 20.06 -20.77 -2.18
CA ARG A 202 19.98 -19.75 -1.14
C ARG A 202 20.25 -20.36 0.23
N ARG A 203 20.98 -19.61 1.07
CA ARG A 203 21.47 -20.09 2.37
C ARG A 203 20.36 -20.38 3.37
N LEU A 204 19.30 -19.59 3.34
CA LEU A 204 18.13 -19.71 4.22
C LEU A 204 16.97 -20.32 3.43
N ASP A 205 16.27 -21.25 4.04
CA ASP A 205 15.08 -21.84 3.43
C ASP A 205 13.92 -20.86 3.52
N PHE A 206 13.70 -20.24 4.69
CA PHE A 206 12.71 -19.19 4.80
C PHE A 206 13.07 -18.12 5.83
N SER A 207 12.44 -16.94 5.71
CA SER A 207 12.59 -15.88 6.70
C SER A 207 11.29 -15.10 6.94
N PHE A 208 11.14 -14.67 8.18
CA PHE A 208 10.23 -13.62 8.59
C PHE A 208 10.95 -12.67 9.55
N ARG A 209 10.99 -11.39 9.21
CA ARG A 209 11.48 -10.34 10.11
C ARG A 209 10.50 -9.19 10.15
N GLY A 210 10.04 -8.84 11.34
CA GLY A 210 9.15 -7.69 11.51
C GLY A 210 8.61 -7.56 12.91
N ALA A 211 8.26 -6.34 13.28
CA ALA A 211 7.66 -6.08 14.57
C ALA A 211 6.35 -6.86 14.74
N ILE A 212 6.11 -7.33 15.95
CA ILE A 212 4.98 -8.19 16.31
C ILE A 212 4.05 -7.53 17.33
N ASP A 213 4.42 -6.36 17.82
CA ASP A 213 3.69 -5.61 18.85
C ASP A 213 3.11 -4.32 18.24
N TYR A 214 1.91 -4.41 17.64
CA TYR A 214 1.25 -3.30 16.99
C TYR A 214 -0.18 -3.02 17.47
N GLY A 215 -0.79 -3.96 18.12
CA GLY A 215 -2.21 -3.96 18.41
C GLY A 215 -2.85 -5.29 18.01
N THR A 216 -4.12 -5.46 18.29
CA THR A 216 -4.76 -6.77 18.40
C THR A 216 -4.70 -7.62 17.14
N SER A 217 -5.27 -7.18 16.01
CA SER A 217 -5.36 -8.03 14.81
C SER A 217 -4.01 -8.25 14.13
N ILE A 218 -3.16 -7.23 14.12
CA ILE A 218 -1.82 -7.33 13.50
C ILE A 218 -0.91 -8.22 14.34
N SER A 219 -0.89 -8.00 15.65
CA SER A 219 -0.08 -8.80 16.58
C SER A 219 -0.54 -10.25 16.57
N TYR A 220 -1.86 -10.51 16.63
CA TYR A 220 -2.41 -11.85 16.57
C TYR A 220 -1.90 -12.61 15.33
N GLN A 221 -2.10 -12.04 14.14
CA GLN A 221 -1.72 -12.69 12.89
C GLN A 221 -0.21 -12.98 12.83
N ARG A 222 0.61 -12.02 13.22
CA ARG A 222 2.07 -12.15 13.15
C ARG A 222 2.60 -13.13 14.19
N ASN A 223 2.06 -13.09 15.41
CA ASN A 223 2.44 -14.03 16.47
C ASN A 223 2.02 -15.45 16.09
N LYS A 224 0.83 -15.63 15.53
CA LYS A 224 0.37 -16.94 15.06
C LYS A 224 1.26 -17.51 13.96
N VAL A 225 1.66 -16.69 13.00
CA VAL A 225 2.64 -17.09 11.97
C VAL A 225 3.97 -17.52 12.59
N ILE A 226 4.52 -16.74 13.52
CA ILE A 226 5.80 -17.09 14.19
C ILE A 226 5.68 -18.37 15.01
N GLU A 227 4.59 -18.52 15.76
CA GLU A 227 4.30 -19.71 16.56
C GLU A 227 4.33 -20.98 15.69
N LEU A 228 3.55 -20.98 14.62
CA LEU A 228 3.49 -22.08 13.66
C LEU A 228 4.85 -22.39 13.02
N LEU A 229 5.59 -21.35 12.61
CA LEU A 229 6.88 -21.53 11.95
C LEU A 229 7.98 -22.05 12.89
N ARG A 230 7.90 -21.81 14.18
CA ARG A 230 8.86 -22.35 15.19
C ARG A 230 8.78 -23.87 15.32
N GLU A 231 7.67 -24.46 14.95
CA GLU A 231 7.49 -25.92 14.96
C GLU A 231 8.27 -26.60 13.83
N ILE A 232 8.66 -25.85 12.79
CA ILE A 232 9.37 -26.39 11.62
C ILE A 232 10.88 -26.26 11.85
N THR A 233 11.49 -27.23 12.48
CA THR A 233 12.93 -27.20 12.86
C THR A 233 13.88 -27.77 11.80
N LYS A 234 13.35 -28.49 10.80
CA LYS A 234 14.19 -29.13 9.75
C LYS A 234 14.81 -28.16 8.75
N TYR A 235 14.32 -26.93 8.66
CA TYR A 235 14.78 -25.92 7.70
C TYR A 235 15.60 -24.81 8.36
N LYS A 236 16.55 -24.27 7.60
CA LYS A 236 17.33 -23.10 8.03
C LYS A 236 16.51 -21.83 7.90
N SER A 237 16.13 -21.23 9.01
CA SER A 237 15.25 -20.08 9.01
C SER A 237 15.74 -18.91 9.85
N VAL A 238 15.19 -17.72 9.57
CA VAL A 238 15.28 -16.54 10.41
C VAL A 238 13.88 -16.10 10.80
N LEU A 239 13.59 -16.14 12.09
CA LEU A 239 12.34 -15.64 12.67
C LEU A 239 12.68 -14.60 13.73
N SER A 240 12.49 -13.31 13.43
CA SER A 240 12.93 -12.24 14.33
C SER A 240 12.02 -11.01 14.31
N ALA A 241 11.83 -10.43 15.49
CA ALA A 241 11.21 -9.10 15.65
C ALA A 241 12.26 -7.97 15.60
N GLU A 242 13.54 -8.29 15.68
CA GLU A 242 14.63 -7.33 15.69
C GLU A 242 14.72 -6.56 14.38
N LYS A 243 14.94 -5.26 14.48
CA LYS A 243 15.11 -4.38 13.33
C LYS A 243 16.56 -4.38 12.85
N LEU A 244 16.76 -4.64 11.58
CA LEU A 244 18.04 -4.47 10.91
C LEU A 244 18.10 -3.12 10.18
N ASP A 245 19.31 -2.68 9.85
CA ASP A 245 19.48 -1.67 8.83
C ASP A 245 18.99 -2.17 7.45
N LYS A 246 18.72 -1.24 6.55
CA LYS A 246 18.11 -1.57 5.25
C LYS A 246 18.96 -2.52 4.40
N ALA A 247 20.29 -2.36 4.42
CA ALA A 247 21.18 -3.18 3.59
C ALA A 247 21.27 -4.61 4.12
N ALA A 248 21.40 -4.77 5.44
CA ALA A 248 21.41 -6.07 6.11
C ALA A 248 20.07 -6.80 5.90
N PHE A 249 18.94 -6.08 5.99
CA PHE A 249 17.63 -6.65 5.75
C PHE A 249 17.45 -7.15 4.31
N ILE A 250 17.82 -6.35 3.32
CA ILE A 250 17.75 -6.77 1.91
C ILE A 250 18.68 -7.96 1.63
N LYS A 251 19.87 -8.01 2.26
CA LYS A 251 20.77 -9.15 2.15
C LYS A 251 20.13 -10.41 2.72
N GLU A 252 19.52 -10.34 3.91
CA GLU A 252 18.82 -11.48 4.53
C GLU A 252 17.71 -12.03 3.61
N ILE A 253 16.88 -11.14 3.02
CA ILE A 253 15.84 -11.56 2.08
C ILE A 253 16.47 -12.20 0.82
N ALA A 254 17.54 -11.62 0.27
CA ALA A 254 18.21 -12.15 -0.91
C ALA A 254 18.90 -13.51 -0.65
N GLU A 255 19.19 -13.83 0.60
CA GLU A 255 19.72 -15.13 1.02
C GLU A 255 18.62 -16.16 1.36
N SER A 256 17.34 -15.74 1.37
CA SER A 256 16.20 -16.61 1.71
C SER A 256 15.50 -17.11 0.44
N LYS A 257 15.15 -18.42 0.38
CA LYS A 257 14.31 -18.99 -0.68
C LYS A 257 12.92 -18.42 -0.61
N VAL A 258 12.30 -18.46 0.57
CA VAL A 258 10.94 -17.98 0.85
C VAL A 258 10.97 -16.86 1.88
N CYS A 259 10.21 -15.80 1.65
CA CYS A 259 9.97 -14.75 2.63
C CYS A 259 8.49 -14.63 2.96
N LEU A 260 8.17 -14.72 4.25
CA LEU A 260 6.79 -14.56 4.71
C LEU A 260 6.47 -13.08 4.91
N SER A 261 5.31 -12.68 4.42
CA SER A 261 4.78 -11.32 4.55
C SER A 261 3.33 -11.32 5.04
N PRO A 262 3.08 -11.73 6.31
CA PRO A 262 1.76 -11.52 6.89
C PRO A 262 1.42 -10.03 6.91
N PHE A 263 0.12 -9.71 6.94
CA PHE A 263 -0.34 -8.34 6.89
C PHE A 263 0.26 -7.49 8.03
N GLY A 264 0.45 -6.21 7.72
CA GLY A 264 0.82 -5.18 8.68
C GLY A 264 -0.35 -4.25 8.94
N TRP A 265 -0.09 -2.94 9.08
CA TRP A 265 -1.14 -1.92 9.09
C TRP A 265 -1.95 -1.92 7.80
N GLY A 266 -1.37 -2.35 6.70
CA GLY A 266 -2.00 -2.57 5.42
C GLY A 266 -1.82 -3.99 4.93
N GLU A 267 -2.66 -4.37 3.98
CA GLU A 267 -2.55 -5.65 3.29
C GLU A 267 -1.33 -5.63 2.35
N VAL A 268 -1.10 -4.50 1.70
CA VAL A 268 0.11 -4.25 0.88
C VAL A 268 1.21 -3.67 1.76
N CYS A 269 2.33 -4.35 1.84
CA CYS A 269 3.46 -3.99 2.70
C CYS A 269 4.71 -3.63 1.86
N TYR A 270 5.59 -2.79 2.41
CA TYR A 270 6.91 -2.53 1.80
C TYR A 270 7.70 -3.81 1.57
N ARG A 271 7.60 -4.76 2.51
CA ARG A 271 8.28 -6.06 2.43
C ARG A 271 7.93 -6.81 1.16
N ASP A 272 6.70 -6.74 0.69
CA ASP A 272 6.26 -7.46 -0.51
C ASP A 272 7.16 -7.09 -1.71
N PHE A 273 7.40 -5.80 -1.90
CA PHE A 273 8.23 -5.28 -3.00
C PHE A 273 9.73 -5.47 -2.76
N GLU A 274 10.15 -5.48 -1.51
CA GLU A 274 11.51 -5.83 -1.11
C GLU A 274 11.80 -7.29 -1.43
N VAL A 275 10.83 -8.19 -1.20
CA VAL A 275 10.92 -9.61 -1.54
C VAL A 275 10.99 -9.80 -3.05
N PHE A 276 10.12 -9.14 -3.82
CA PHE A 276 10.21 -9.17 -5.28
C PHE A 276 11.56 -8.65 -5.78
N SER A 277 12.05 -7.53 -5.26
CA SER A 277 13.38 -7.00 -5.64
C SER A 277 14.51 -7.98 -5.30
N ALA A 278 14.41 -8.66 -4.18
CA ALA A 278 15.40 -9.65 -3.74
C ALA A 278 15.29 -10.99 -4.47
N GLY A 279 14.27 -11.20 -5.32
CA GLY A 279 14.06 -12.45 -6.06
C GLY A 279 13.77 -13.64 -5.14
N ALA A 280 13.24 -13.42 -3.94
CA ALA A 280 12.74 -14.45 -3.07
C ALA A 280 11.29 -14.78 -3.39
N LEU A 281 10.83 -15.97 -3.05
CA LEU A 281 9.44 -16.34 -3.19
C LEU A 281 8.62 -15.70 -2.07
N LEU A 282 7.63 -14.92 -2.43
CA LEU A 282 6.72 -14.27 -1.48
C LEU A 282 5.66 -15.25 -0.98
N PHE A 283 5.56 -15.42 0.33
CA PHE A 283 4.47 -16.10 1.02
C PHE A 283 3.63 -15.08 1.77
N LYS A 284 2.34 -15.00 1.47
CA LYS A 284 1.47 -13.93 1.95
C LYS A 284 0.03 -14.41 2.11
N PRO A 285 -0.77 -13.87 3.05
CA PRO A 285 -2.20 -14.15 3.04
C PRO A 285 -2.83 -13.77 1.70
N SER A 286 -3.89 -14.48 1.30
CA SER A 286 -4.60 -14.24 0.04
C SER A 286 -4.94 -12.76 -0.17
N MET A 287 -4.69 -12.27 -1.38
CA MET A 287 -4.99 -10.91 -1.84
C MET A 287 -6.21 -10.88 -2.78
N ASN A 288 -6.88 -12.02 -2.98
CA ASN A 288 -7.92 -12.17 -4.00
C ASN A 288 -9.18 -11.34 -3.77
N TYR A 289 -9.40 -10.84 -2.56
CA TYR A 289 -10.58 -10.04 -2.23
C TYR A 289 -10.41 -8.53 -2.56
N MET A 290 -9.24 -8.10 -3.02
CA MET A 290 -8.97 -6.71 -3.29
C MET A 290 -8.46 -6.45 -4.72
N ASN A 291 -8.58 -5.20 -5.15
CA ASN A 291 -7.93 -4.66 -6.34
C ASN A 291 -6.75 -3.79 -5.93
N THR A 292 -5.64 -3.97 -6.63
CA THR A 292 -4.41 -3.18 -6.44
C THR A 292 -3.91 -2.64 -7.77
N PHE A 293 -3.17 -1.52 -7.74
CA PHE A 293 -2.42 -1.04 -8.89
C PHE A 293 -1.03 -0.57 -8.41
N PRO A 294 0.08 -1.06 -9.01
CA PRO A 294 0.10 -2.12 -10.02
C PRO A 294 -0.47 -3.43 -9.46
N ASP A 295 -1.14 -4.19 -10.32
CA ASP A 295 -1.69 -5.50 -9.98
C ASP A 295 -0.62 -6.58 -10.18
N ILE A 296 0.11 -6.86 -9.12
CA ILE A 296 1.25 -7.80 -9.14
C ILE A 296 1.06 -8.98 -8.18
N PHE A 297 -0.06 -9.03 -7.47
CA PHE A 297 -0.37 -10.12 -6.53
C PHE A 297 -1.28 -11.16 -7.20
N ILE A 298 -0.69 -12.02 -8.02
CA ILE A 298 -1.41 -13.09 -8.74
C ILE A 298 -1.07 -14.41 -8.05
N GLU A 299 -2.07 -15.01 -7.40
CA GLU A 299 -1.89 -16.24 -6.62
C GLU A 299 -1.34 -17.38 -7.45
N ASN A 300 -0.35 -18.07 -6.89
CA ASN A 300 0.39 -19.18 -7.51
C ASN A 300 1.15 -18.82 -8.80
N GLU A 301 1.14 -17.55 -9.21
CA GLU A 301 1.92 -17.06 -10.36
C GLU A 301 3.03 -16.11 -9.94
N THR A 302 2.77 -15.23 -8.96
CA THR A 302 3.75 -14.24 -8.47
C THR A 302 4.03 -14.35 -6.97
N TYR A 303 3.16 -15.03 -6.24
CA TYR A 303 3.32 -15.33 -4.81
C TYR A 303 2.52 -16.59 -4.43
N ILE A 304 2.83 -17.17 -3.29
CA ILE A 304 2.06 -18.29 -2.73
C ILE A 304 1.11 -17.75 -1.65
N PRO A 305 -0.20 -17.92 -1.80
CA PRO A 305 -1.16 -17.54 -0.79
C PRO A 305 -1.23 -18.57 0.34
N PHE A 306 -1.43 -18.11 1.58
CA PHE A 306 -1.79 -18.95 2.72
C PHE A 306 -3.00 -18.39 3.46
N SER A 307 -3.69 -19.25 4.20
CA SER A 307 -4.78 -18.90 5.12
C SER A 307 -4.42 -19.37 6.54
N LEU A 308 -4.55 -18.46 7.50
CA LEU A 308 -4.39 -18.83 8.91
C LEU A 308 -5.64 -19.52 9.44
N GLU A 309 -6.80 -19.16 8.93
CA GLU A 309 -8.09 -19.72 9.29
C GLU A 309 -8.20 -21.18 8.83
N GLU A 310 -7.74 -21.48 7.61
CA GLU A 310 -7.70 -22.82 7.05
C GLU A 310 -6.53 -23.66 7.58
N GLY A 311 -5.53 -23.01 8.24
CA GLY A 311 -4.39 -23.69 8.83
C GLY A 311 -3.38 -24.27 7.82
N ASP A 312 -3.39 -23.81 6.57
CA ASP A 312 -2.62 -24.40 5.45
C ASP A 312 -1.16 -23.91 5.33
N LEU A 313 -0.75 -22.94 6.16
CA LEU A 313 0.57 -22.31 6.09
C LEU A 313 1.72 -23.35 6.13
N ILE A 314 1.69 -24.25 7.10
CA ILE A 314 2.78 -25.22 7.33
C ILE A 314 2.86 -26.24 6.20
N GLU A 315 1.72 -26.78 5.79
CA GLU A 315 1.65 -27.72 4.68
C GLU A 315 2.18 -27.10 3.38
N LYS A 316 1.67 -25.93 3.02
CA LYS A 316 2.09 -25.22 1.80
C LYS A 316 3.57 -24.85 1.83
N LEU A 317 4.06 -24.32 2.96
CA LEU A 317 5.46 -23.94 3.09
C LEU A 317 6.38 -25.17 2.98
N THR A 318 6.06 -26.25 3.66
CA THR A 318 6.80 -27.52 3.61
C THR A 318 6.87 -28.06 2.18
N ARG A 319 5.70 -28.16 1.51
CA ARG A 319 5.62 -28.61 0.12
C ARG A 319 6.49 -27.78 -0.84
N VAL A 320 6.45 -26.46 -0.67
CA VAL A 320 7.26 -25.55 -1.49
C VAL A 320 8.75 -25.70 -1.21
N LEU A 321 9.15 -25.82 0.05
CA LEU A 321 10.56 -25.93 0.40
C LEU A 321 11.16 -27.29 0.01
N ASP A 322 10.40 -28.37 0.13
CA ASP A 322 10.86 -29.71 -0.28
C ASP A 322 11.00 -29.83 -1.81
N ASN A 323 10.30 -28.98 -2.58
CA ASN A 323 10.31 -28.99 -4.05
C ASN A 323 10.65 -27.58 -4.62
N TYR A 324 11.50 -26.81 -3.96
CA TYR A 324 11.69 -25.39 -4.26
C TYR A 324 12.05 -25.10 -5.71
N ALA A 325 12.77 -26.02 -6.37
CA ALA A 325 13.13 -25.87 -7.78
C ALA A 325 11.90 -25.70 -8.70
N ASP A 326 10.79 -26.36 -8.36
CA ASP A 326 9.53 -26.29 -9.13
C ASP A 326 8.79 -24.96 -8.92
N TYR A 327 9.11 -24.24 -7.83
CA TYR A 327 8.43 -22.99 -7.45
C TYR A 327 9.25 -21.73 -7.73
N ILE A 328 10.51 -21.86 -8.12
CA ILE A 328 11.40 -20.70 -8.34
C ILE A 328 10.88 -19.77 -9.45
N HIS A 329 10.16 -20.31 -10.42
CA HIS A 329 9.56 -19.54 -11.49
C HIS A 329 8.52 -18.52 -10.96
N ILE A 330 7.82 -18.81 -9.85
CA ILE A 330 6.86 -17.89 -9.22
C ILE A 330 7.60 -16.67 -8.66
N ALA A 331 8.75 -16.87 -8.01
CA ALA A 331 9.60 -15.77 -7.54
C ALA A 331 10.11 -14.92 -8.72
N GLN A 332 10.51 -15.56 -9.83
CA GLN A 332 10.94 -14.88 -11.06
C GLN A 332 9.81 -14.08 -11.69
N ASN A 333 8.60 -14.64 -11.78
CA ASN A 333 7.42 -13.97 -12.32
C ASN A 333 7.07 -12.73 -11.49
N GLY A 334 7.04 -12.86 -10.15
CA GLY A 334 6.79 -11.75 -9.25
C GLY A 334 7.82 -10.63 -9.41
N GLN A 335 9.11 -10.99 -9.51
CA GLN A 335 10.17 -10.03 -9.76
C GLN A 335 10.04 -9.33 -11.11
N ASN A 336 9.78 -10.09 -12.18
CA ASN A 336 9.66 -9.56 -13.54
C ASN A 336 8.44 -8.62 -13.65
N LEU A 337 7.30 -9.03 -13.11
CA LEU A 337 6.08 -8.21 -13.12
C LEU A 337 6.28 -6.92 -12.33
N PHE A 338 6.91 -6.99 -11.17
CA PHE A 338 7.24 -5.81 -10.37
C PHE A 338 8.24 -4.89 -11.10
N SER A 339 9.30 -5.44 -11.69
CA SER A 339 10.29 -4.67 -12.47
C SER A 339 9.64 -3.97 -13.66
N THR A 340 8.73 -4.63 -14.35
CA THR A 340 7.95 -4.04 -15.45
C THR A 340 7.07 -2.91 -14.93
N ALA A 341 6.30 -3.16 -13.87
CA ALA A 341 5.32 -2.20 -13.34
C ALA A 341 5.96 -0.88 -12.90
N ILE A 342 7.12 -0.93 -12.24
CA ILE A 342 7.81 0.30 -11.80
C ILE A 342 8.41 1.11 -12.93
N ASN A 343 8.49 0.57 -14.14
CA ASN A 343 9.04 1.23 -15.33
C ASN A 343 7.95 1.58 -16.37
N ASP A 344 6.74 1.07 -16.21
CA ASP A 344 5.62 1.33 -17.13
C ASP A 344 4.89 2.64 -16.80
N GLY A 345 5.44 3.75 -17.29
CA GLY A 345 4.85 5.07 -17.11
C GLY A 345 3.54 5.26 -17.86
N GLU A 346 3.36 4.62 -19.03
CA GLU A 346 2.12 4.73 -19.80
C GLU A 346 0.97 4.02 -19.08
N ALA A 347 1.20 2.82 -18.52
CA ALA A 347 0.19 2.15 -17.72
C ALA A 347 -0.19 2.99 -16.48
N PHE A 348 0.80 3.58 -15.81
CA PHE A 348 0.51 4.48 -14.68
C PHE A 348 -0.33 5.68 -15.10
N VAL A 349 0.08 6.40 -16.14
CA VAL A 349 -0.63 7.61 -16.59
C VAL A 349 -2.05 7.29 -17.00
N LYS A 350 -2.26 6.22 -17.79
CA LYS A 350 -3.59 5.76 -18.19
C LYS A 350 -4.46 5.41 -16.97
N HIS A 351 -3.91 4.65 -16.02
CA HIS A 351 -4.63 4.28 -14.81
C HIS A 351 -4.96 5.50 -13.95
N PHE A 352 -3.98 6.36 -13.70
CA PHE A 352 -4.16 7.57 -12.90
C PHE A 352 -5.23 8.49 -13.48
N LEU A 353 -5.17 8.79 -14.77
CA LEU A 353 -6.16 9.63 -15.44
C LEU A 353 -7.57 9.02 -15.36
N LYS A 354 -7.70 7.71 -15.60
CA LYS A 354 -8.98 6.99 -15.41
C LYS A 354 -9.51 7.08 -13.99
N SER A 355 -8.63 7.13 -13.00
CA SER A 355 -9.04 7.16 -11.57
C SER A 355 -9.50 8.54 -11.11
N ILE A 356 -9.11 9.61 -11.78
CA ILE A 356 -9.46 10.98 -11.41
C ILE A 356 -10.47 11.63 -12.35
N THR A 357 -10.79 11.03 -13.49
CA THR A 357 -11.83 11.47 -14.43
C THR A 357 -13.09 10.67 -14.30
#